data_edff08ff26b800c75362469d586336e9
#
_entry.id   edff08ff26b800c75362469d586336e9
#
_cell.length_a   1.000
_cell.length_b   1.000
_cell.length_c   1.000
_cell.angle_alpha   90.00
_cell.angle_beta   90.00
_cell.angle_gamma   90.00
#
_symmetry.space_group_name_H-M   'P 1'
#
loop_
_entity.id
_entity.type
_entity.pdbx_description
1 polymer ?
#
loop_
_entity_poly.entity_id
_entity_poly.type
_entity_poly.pdbx_seq_one_letter_code
_entity_poly.pdbx_strand_id
1 'polypeptide(L)'
;MTFVMGPALLFCPADRPERFQKAAERADAVILDLEDAVAAPDKQRARGAILAQLGGSGDGPELDPSRTIIRINPAGTEDFEKDLHCLAHTPYRTVMLAKAESVSQLRALPDFHVIALCETAAGVVHAPAIAAEPNVVAMMWGAEDLLASLGGTSSRNDDGGYRAVALHARSAVLLAAGASGKQAVDAVYVNIPDLDGLAAEARDAAASGFGSKACIHPSQVSAVRAAYAPSGEDVAAATELLDAARAAGAGVFQYQGRMIDGPILRHAESVLRRAT
;
A
#
# COMPACT_ATOMS: atom_id res chain seq x y z
N MET A 1 12.28 -9.93 -3.04
CA MET A 1 10.97 -10.53 -2.66
C MET A 1 9.88 -9.69 -3.32
N THR A 2 8.82 -10.30 -3.85
CA THR A 2 7.70 -9.55 -4.43
C THR A 2 6.69 -9.28 -3.33
N PHE A 3 6.24 -8.02 -3.19
CA PHE A 3 5.16 -7.69 -2.27
C PHE A 3 3.84 -8.24 -2.84
N VAL A 4 3.14 -9.04 -2.06
CA VAL A 4 1.93 -9.76 -2.50
C VAL A 4 0.70 -9.49 -1.61
N MET A 5 0.82 -8.56 -0.68
CA MET A 5 -0.27 -8.18 0.21
C MET A 5 -1.23 -7.22 -0.52
N GLY A 6 -2.52 -7.45 -0.41
CA GLY A 6 -3.53 -6.58 -1.02
C GLY A 6 -4.62 -7.35 -1.75
N PRO A 7 -5.59 -6.64 -2.29
CA PRO A 7 -5.60 -5.20 -2.59
C PRO A 7 -5.92 -4.26 -1.42
N ALA A 8 -6.55 -4.72 -0.33
CA ALA A 8 -7.00 -3.85 0.76
C ALA A 8 -6.11 -4.02 2.01
N LEU A 9 -5.33 -3.00 2.34
CA LEU A 9 -4.49 -2.93 3.54
C LEU A 9 -5.21 -2.10 4.61
N LEU A 10 -5.44 -2.65 5.80
CA LEU A 10 -6.21 -1.96 6.84
C LEU A 10 -5.33 -1.48 7.98
N PHE A 11 -5.29 -0.18 8.22
CA PHE A 11 -4.68 0.39 9.41
C PHE A 11 -5.44 0.01 10.67
N CYS A 12 -4.68 -0.36 11.70
CA CYS A 12 -5.18 -0.65 13.04
C CYS A 12 -4.22 -0.04 14.08
N PRO A 13 -4.68 0.91 14.93
CA PRO A 13 -3.83 1.49 15.96
C PRO A 13 -3.27 0.41 16.88
N ALA A 14 -1.94 0.39 17.11
CA ALA A 14 -1.29 -0.65 17.89
C ALA A 14 -1.56 -0.55 19.39
N ASP A 15 -2.16 0.54 19.86
CA ASP A 15 -2.66 0.68 21.24
C ASP A 15 -4.06 0.08 21.47
N ARG A 16 -4.62 -0.60 20.43
CA ARG A 16 -5.95 -1.23 20.43
C ARG A 16 -5.87 -2.73 20.11
N PRO A 17 -5.20 -3.53 20.96
CA PRO A 17 -4.99 -4.95 20.69
C PRO A 17 -6.28 -5.75 20.50
N GLU A 18 -7.39 -5.34 21.11
CA GLU A 18 -8.70 -5.95 20.94
C GLU A 18 -9.26 -5.87 19.51
N ARG A 19 -8.62 -5.07 18.63
CA ARG A 19 -9.02 -4.90 17.23
C ARG A 19 -8.14 -5.70 16.27
N PHE A 20 -6.97 -6.16 16.67
CA PHE A 20 -5.96 -6.77 15.80
C PHE A 20 -6.53 -7.93 15.00
N GLN A 21 -7.10 -8.92 15.69
CA GLN A 21 -7.67 -10.10 15.05
C GLN A 21 -8.77 -9.74 14.04
N LYS A 22 -9.72 -8.88 14.45
CA LYS A 22 -10.81 -8.45 13.58
C LYS A 22 -10.32 -7.67 12.35
N ALA A 23 -9.26 -6.88 12.49
CA ALA A 23 -8.67 -6.15 11.38
C ALA A 23 -7.99 -7.12 10.40
N ALA A 24 -7.21 -8.09 10.90
CA ALA A 24 -6.53 -9.10 10.10
C ALA A 24 -7.52 -10.04 9.36
N GLU A 25 -8.64 -10.41 9.99
CA GLU A 25 -9.68 -11.23 9.35
C GLU A 25 -10.42 -10.50 8.22
N ARG A 26 -10.57 -9.18 8.33
CA ARG A 26 -11.36 -8.38 7.39
C ARG A 26 -10.58 -7.94 6.16
N ALA A 27 -9.30 -7.64 6.31
CA ALA A 27 -8.45 -7.12 5.25
C ALA A 27 -7.55 -8.21 4.63
N ASP A 28 -6.88 -7.89 3.53
CA ASP A 28 -5.90 -8.77 2.90
C ASP A 28 -4.59 -8.74 3.69
N ALA A 29 -4.26 -7.59 4.27
CA ALA A 29 -3.23 -7.45 5.30
C ALA A 29 -3.61 -6.34 6.30
N VAL A 30 -3.11 -6.47 7.54
CA VAL A 30 -3.27 -5.46 8.58
C VAL A 30 -1.99 -4.65 8.72
N ILE A 31 -2.13 -3.34 8.92
CA ILE A 31 -1.04 -2.42 9.27
C ILE A 31 -1.23 -2.06 10.74
N LEU A 32 -0.42 -2.65 11.63
CA LEU A 32 -0.38 -2.25 13.04
C LEU A 32 0.43 -0.96 13.14
N ASP A 33 -0.22 0.09 13.58
CA ASP A 33 0.32 1.44 13.52
C ASP A 33 0.91 1.87 14.86
N LEU A 34 2.22 2.14 14.89
CA LEU A 34 2.95 2.71 16.03
C LEU A 34 3.19 4.22 15.89
N GLU A 35 2.79 4.81 14.76
CA GLU A 35 3.08 6.21 14.43
C GLU A 35 1.88 7.12 14.79
N ASP A 36 1.26 7.77 13.85
CA ASP A 36 0.30 8.87 14.09
C ASP A 36 -1.05 8.42 14.69
N ALA A 37 -1.44 7.15 14.53
CA ALA A 37 -2.65 6.63 15.16
C ALA A 37 -2.49 6.37 16.67
N VAL A 38 -1.27 6.48 17.20
CA VAL A 38 -0.96 6.26 18.63
C VAL A 38 -0.38 7.52 19.25
N ALA A 39 -1.06 8.07 20.25
CA ALA A 39 -0.57 9.24 20.98
C ALA A 39 0.78 8.96 21.66
N ALA A 40 1.65 9.95 21.76
CA ALA A 40 3.00 9.80 22.31
C ALA A 40 3.04 9.08 23.68
N PRO A 41 2.17 9.39 24.67
CA PRO A 41 2.17 8.67 25.94
C PRO A 41 1.83 7.17 25.84
N ASP A 42 1.10 6.77 24.78
CA ASP A 42 0.61 5.41 24.59
C ASP A 42 1.52 4.53 23.74
N LYS A 43 2.56 5.09 23.10
CA LYS A 43 3.45 4.35 22.19
C LYS A 43 4.14 3.16 22.88
N GLN A 44 4.55 3.30 24.13
CA GLN A 44 5.15 2.19 24.89
C GLN A 44 4.13 1.06 25.14
N ARG A 45 2.89 1.39 25.44
CA ARG A 45 1.80 0.42 25.60
C ARG A 45 1.49 -0.30 24.27
N ALA A 46 1.51 0.44 23.16
CA ALA A 46 1.31 -0.10 21.81
C ALA A 46 2.40 -1.13 21.44
N ARG A 47 3.68 -0.83 21.70
CA ARG A 47 4.79 -1.80 21.53
C ARG A 47 4.59 -3.05 22.37
N GLY A 48 4.19 -2.87 23.65
CA GLY A 48 3.86 -3.98 24.56
C GLY A 48 2.71 -4.85 24.02
N ALA A 49 1.70 -4.26 23.40
CA ALA A 49 0.60 -4.99 22.79
C ALA A 49 1.05 -5.84 21.58
N ILE A 50 1.95 -5.33 20.74
CA ILE A 50 2.55 -6.11 19.64
C ILE A 50 3.34 -7.31 20.18
N LEU A 51 4.15 -7.11 21.23
CA LEU A 51 4.91 -8.21 21.86
C LEU A 51 4.01 -9.25 22.52
N ALA A 52 2.95 -8.82 23.20
CA ALA A 52 2.01 -9.72 23.86
C ALA A 52 1.25 -10.61 22.86
N GLN A 53 1.01 -10.13 21.64
CA GLN A 53 0.38 -10.89 20.57
C GLN A 53 1.18 -12.14 20.16
N LEU A 54 2.48 -12.19 20.40
CA LEU A 54 3.39 -13.27 20.05
C LEU A 54 3.62 -14.29 21.19
N GLY A 55 3.34 -13.88 22.42
CA GLY A 55 3.69 -14.69 23.60
C GLY A 55 2.66 -15.75 23.98
N GLY A 56 1.59 -15.97 23.20
CA GLY A 56 0.50 -16.88 23.56
C GLY A 56 -0.21 -16.49 24.87
N SER A 57 0.10 -15.34 25.44
CA SER A 57 -0.54 -14.80 26.66
C SER A 57 -1.74 -13.90 26.34
N GLY A 58 -2.04 -13.68 25.07
CA GLY A 58 -3.26 -13.03 24.60
C GLY A 58 -4.35 -14.05 24.28
N ASP A 59 -5.61 -13.70 24.52
CA ASP A 59 -6.79 -14.56 24.29
C ASP A 59 -7.11 -14.82 22.79
N GLY A 60 -6.16 -14.61 21.87
CA GLY A 60 -6.37 -14.75 20.43
C GLY A 60 -5.24 -15.47 19.70
N PRO A 61 -5.51 -16.02 18.51
CA PRO A 61 -4.48 -16.63 17.68
C PRO A 61 -3.43 -15.57 17.24
N GLU A 62 -2.20 -16.01 17.06
CA GLU A 62 -1.11 -15.21 16.51
C GLU A 62 -1.50 -14.63 15.14
N LEU A 63 -1.17 -13.35 14.90
CA LEU A 63 -1.34 -12.75 13.56
C LEU A 63 -0.31 -13.34 12.59
N ASP A 64 -0.78 -13.69 11.41
CA ASP A 64 0.09 -14.19 10.33
C ASP A 64 1.14 -13.13 9.92
N PRO A 65 2.44 -13.39 10.15
CA PRO A 65 3.49 -12.44 9.79
C PRO A 65 3.53 -12.10 8.29
N SER A 66 3.06 -13.01 7.43
CA SER A 66 3.02 -12.78 5.97
C SER A 66 1.93 -11.81 5.54
N ARG A 67 0.99 -11.48 6.44
CA ARG A 67 -0.14 -10.56 6.23
C ARG A 67 -0.17 -9.42 7.26
N THR A 68 0.93 -9.25 8.02
CA THR A 68 1.04 -8.21 9.05
C THR A 68 2.18 -7.27 8.71
N ILE A 69 1.87 -5.99 8.65
CA ILE A 69 2.78 -4.87 8.42
C ILE A 69 2.83 -4.06 9.72
N ILE A 70 4.00 -3.63 10.15
CA ILE A 70 4.12 -2.71 11.28
C ILE A 70 4.51 -1.33 10.74
N ARG A 71 3.64 -0.31 10.90
CA ARG A 71 4.06 1.06 10.62
C ARG A 71 4.86 1.57 11.80
N ILE A 72 6.12 1.88 11.53
CA ILE A 72 7.10 2.38 12.49
C ILE A 72 7.24 3.89 12.38
N ASN A 73 7.68 4.51 13.48
CA ASN A 73 7.93 5.94 13.55
C ASN A 73 9.03 6.38 12.58
N PRO A 74 9.09 7.69 12.23
CA PRO A 74 10.10 8.22 11.31
C PRO A 74 11.52 7.99 11.80
N ALA A 75 12.42 7.63 10.90
CA ALA A 75 13.84 7.40 11.20
C ALA A 75 14.48 8.65 11.82
N GLY A 76 15.38 8.43 12.77
CA GLY A 76 16.06 9.47 13.53
C GLY A 76 15.27 9.99 14.73
N THR A 77 14.12 9.39 15.05
CA THR A 77 13.37 9.67 16.27
C THR A 77 13.69 8.64 17.36
N GLU A 78 13.52 9.00 18.63
CA GLU A 78 13.67 8.06 19.75
C GLU A 78 12.65 6.91 19.66
N ASP A 79 11.45 7.20 19.16
CA ASP A 79 10.41 6.19 18.97
C ASP A 79 10.78 5.18 17.87
N PHE A 80 11.48 5.60 16.81
CA PHE A 80 12.02 4.69 15.80
C PHE A 80 12.96 3.63 16.42
N GLU A 81 13.91 4.05 17.23
CA GLU A 81 14.84 3.12 17.89
C GLU A 81 14.11 2.15 18.83
N LYS A 82 13.10 2.63 19.56
CA LYS A 82 12.26 1.80 20.41
C LYS A 82 11.39 0.81 19.61
N ASP A 83 10.93 1.21 18.43
CA ASP A 83 10.18 0.34 17.52
C ASP A 83 11.07 -0.79 17.00
N LEU A 84 12.31 -0.48 16.57
CA LEU A 84 13.26 -1.50 16.11
C LEU A 84 13.62 -2.47 17.23
N HIS A 85 13.84 -1.97 18.45
CA HIS A 85 14.08 -2.82 19.60
C HIS A 85 12.90 -3.77 19.88
N CYS A 86 11.68 -3.27 19.80
CA CYS A 86 10.47 -4.10 19.90
C CYS A 86 10.44 -5.18 18.81
N LEU A 87 10.62 -4.78 17.55
CA LEU A 87 10.51 -5.68 16.40
C LEU A 87 11.60 -6.76 16.36
N ALA A 88 12.77 -6.52 16.93
CA ALA A 88 13.81 -7.52 17.06
C ALA A 88 13.35 -8.79 17.82
N HIS A 89 12.32 -8.67 18.66
CA HIS A 89 11.74 -9.77 19.45
C HIS A 89 10.46 -10.35 18.82
N THR A 90 10.19 -10.06 17.55
CA THR A 90 8.99 -10.50 16.84
C THR A 90 9.33 -11.21 15.54
N PRO A 91 8.42 -12.03 14.96
CA PRO A 91 8.59 -12.60 13.62
C PRO A 91 8.22 -11.61 12.50
N TYR A 92 7.69 -10.43 12.81
CA TYR A 92 7.27 -9.45 11.80
C TYR A 92 8.50 -8.87 11.10
N ARG A 93 8.55 -9.01 9.78
CA ARG A 93 9.67 -8.54 8.95
C ARG A 93 9.23 -7.53 7.90
N THR A 94 7.94 -7.32 7.69
CA THR A 94 7.43 -6.27 6.80
C THR A 94 7.09 -5.04 7.63
N VAL A 95 7.79 -3.95 7.38
CA VAL A 95 7.57 -2.67 8.05
C VAL A 95 7.17 -1.59 7.05
N MET A 96 6.32 -0.66 7.48
CA MET A 96 6.06 0.58 6.76
C MET A 96 6.81 1.70 7.46
N LEU A 97 7.80 2.29 6.79
CA LEU A 97 8.55 3.42 7.32
C LEU A 97 7.80 4.72 7.04
N ALA A 98 7.24 5.33 8.08
CA ALA A 98 6.61 6.65 7.98
C ALA A 98 7.66 7.71 7.58
N LYS A 99 7.22 8.69 6.77
CA LYS A 99 8.02 9.85 6.37
C LYS A 99 9.40 9.43 5.81
N ALA A 100 9.39 8.43 4.90
CA ALA A 100 10.60 7.97 4.23
C ALA A 100 11.13 9.05 3.27
N GLU A 101 12.33 9.59 3.53
CA GLU A 101 12.87 10.75 2.85
C GLU A 101 14.24 10.52 2.20
N SER A 102 14.96 9.47 2.58
CA SER A 102 16.32 9.25 2.10
C SER A 102 16.72 7.78 2.09
N VAL A 103 17.67 7.46 1.22
CA VAL A 103 18.31 6.15 1.13
C VAL A 103 18.94 5.69 2.45
N SER A 104 19.53 6.61 3.21
CA SER A 104 20.17 6.29 4.51
C SER A 104 19.18 5.73 5.53
N GLN A 105 17.93 6.22 5.52
CA GLN A 105 16.88 5.72 6.40
C GLN A 105 16.50 4.27 6.06
N LEU A 106 16.46 3.92 4.76
CA LEU A 106 16.15 2.57 4.32
C LEU A 106 17.31 1.60 4.67
N ARG A 107 18.54 2.04 4.51
CA ARG A 107 19.73 1.25 4.86
C ARG A 107 19.89 0.99 6.36
N ALA A 108 19.22 1.76 7.21
CA ALA A 108 19.11 1.48 8.64
C ALA A 108 18.19 0.29 8.96
N LEU A 109 17.49 -0.26 7.97
CA LEU A 109 16.52 -1.36 8.10
C LEU A 109 16.94 -2.61 7.28
N PRO A 110 18.19 -3.13 7.41
CA PRO A 110 18.71 -4.16 6.51
C PRO A 110 17.98 -5.50 6.64
N ASP A 111 17.40 -5.78 7.81
CA ASP A 111 16.74 -7.05 8.12
C ASP A 111 15.21 -7.03 7.85
N PHE A 112 14.70 -5.92 7.31
CA PHE A 112 13.29 -5.73 7.07
C PHE A 112 12.94 -5.59 5.58
N HIS A 113 11.75 -6.00 5.24
CA HIS A 113 11.07 -5.68 3.98
C HIS A 113 10.31 -4.37 4.16
N VAL A 114 10.75 -3.31 3.50
CA VAL A 114 10.26 -1.96 3.76
C VAL A 114 9.22 -1.53 2.73
N ILE A 115 8.07 -1.10 3.21
CA ILE A 115 7.15 -0.24 2.46
C ILE A 115 7.56 1.19 2.76
N ALA A 116 8.10 1.92 1.79
CA ALA A 116 8.53 3.29 1.98
C ALA A 116 7.34 4.24 1.79
N LEU A 117 6.87 4.87 2.87
CA LEU A 117 5.79 5.84 2.85
C LEU A 117 6.36 7.23 2.57
N CYS A 118 6.28 7.65 1.30
CA CYS A 118 6.73 8.95 0.80
C CYS A 118 5.61 9.98 0.92
N GLU A 119 5.49 10.58 2.08
CA GLU A 119 4.42 11.50 2.47
C GLU A 119 4.93 12.88 2.89
N THR A 120 6.15 13.22 2.48
CA THR A 120 6.75 14.54 2.64
C THR A 120 7.31 15.04 1.31
N ALA A 121 7.54 16.31 1.17
CA ALA A 121 8.15 16.90 -0.03
C ALA A 121 9.49 16.23 -0.36
N ALA A 122 10.35 16.01 0.64
CA ALA A 122 11.64 15.33 0.48
C ALA A 122 11.46 13.88 0.02
N GLY A 123 10.52 13.13 0.64
CA GLY A 123 10.22 11.74 0.28
C GLY A 123 9.77 11.61 -1.18
N VAL A 124 8.90 12.50 -1.64
CA VAL A 124 8.44 12.50 -3.04
C VAL A 124 9.57 12.83 -4.01
N VAL A 125 10.40 13.83 -3.71
CA VAL A 125 11.54 14.21 -4.56
C VAL A 125 12.59 13.11 -4.65
N HIS A 126 12.81 12.36 -3.57
CA HIS A 126 13.78 11.27 -3.52
C HIS A 126 13.19 9.88 -3.83
N ALA A 127 11.89 9.79 -4.15
CA ALA A 127 11.20 8.52 -4.38
C ALA A 127 11.94 7.56 -5.35
N PRO A 128 12.54 8.01 -6.47
CA PRO A 128 13.29 7.11 -7.35
C PRO A 128 14.50 6.44 -6.65
N ALA A 129 15.25 7.20 -5.84
CA ALA A 129 16.39 6.65 -5.12
C ALA A 129 15.96 5.70 -3.99
N ILE A 130 14.89 6.06 -3.28
CA ILE A 130 14.26 5.22 -2.25
C ILE A 130 13.78 3.90 -2.85
N ALA A 131 13.04 3.94 -3.97
CA ALA A 131 12.51 2.75 -4.63
C ALA A 131 13.60 1.78 -5.10
N ALA A 132 14.80 2.28 -5.42
CA ALA A 132 15.93 1.48 -5.89
C ALA A 132 16.60 0.65 -4.77
N GLU A 133 16.34 0.94 -3.48
CA GLU A 133 16.96 0.20 -2.38
C GLU A 133 16.48 -1.26 -2.34
N PRO A 134 17.40 -2.23 -2.14
CA PRO A 134 17.08 -3.66 -2.23
C PRO A 134 16.03 -4.14 -1.22
N ASN A 135 16.00 -3.56 -0.02
CA ASN A 135 15.08 -3.90 1.05
C ASN A 135 13.69 -3.22 0.91
N VAL A 136 13.53 -2.26 0.01
CA VAL A 136 12.22 -1.70 -0.33
C VAL A 136 11.46 -2.71 -1.18
N VAL A 137 10.28 -3.12 -0.74
CA VAL A 137 9.42 -4.08 -1.44
C VAL A 137 8.18 -3.42 -2.05
N ALA A 138 7.78 -2.27 -1.50
CA ALA A 138 6.69 -1.45 -2.03
C ALA A 138 6.90 0.03 -1.68
N MET A 139 6.23 0.89 -2.43
CA MET A 139 6.17 2.33 -2.18
C MET A 139 4.73 2.72 -1.85
N MET A 140 4.54 3.65 -0.93
CA MET A 140 3.25 4.26 -0.65
C MET A 140 3.39 5.78 -0.65
N TRP A 141 2.35 6.50 -1.02
CA TRP A 141 2.27 7.95 -0.88
C TRP A 141 1.18 8.33 0.13
N GLY A 142 1.30 9.49 0.76
CA GLY A 142 0.32 10.03 1.70
C GLY A 142 -0.03 11.46 1.34
N ALA A 143 -1.33 11.75 1.17
CA ALA A 143 -1.79 13.06 0.71
C ALA A 143 -1.78 14.12 1.83
N GLU A 144 -2.23 13.74 3.02
CA GLU A 144 -2.46 14.68 4.12
C GLU A 144 -1.13 15.18 4.72
N ASP A 145 -0.23 14.24 5.05
CA ASP A 145 1.11 14.57 5.55
C ASP A 145 1.93 15.34 4.55
N LEU A 146 1.82 15.02 3.24
CA LEU A 146 2.48 15.78 2.19
C LEU A 146 2.06 17.24 2.22
N LEU A 147 0.74 17.50 2.26
CA LEU A 147 0.26 18.89 2.26
C LEU A 147 0.63 19.60 3.55
N ALA A 148 0.61 18.92 4.70
CA ALA A 148 1.09 19.46 5.96
C ALA A 148 2.58 19.83 5.87
N SER A 149 3.42 18.97 5.28
CA SER A 149 4.85 19.24 5.09
C SER A 149 5.15 20.44 4.20
N LEU A 150 4.23 20.77 3.29
CA LEU A 150 4.30 21.92 2.39
C LEU A 150 3.69 23.20 3.00
N GLY A 151 3.08 23.12 4.19
CA GLY A 151 2.30 24.22 4.78
C GLY A 151 0.96 24.45 4.10
N GLY A 152 0.46 23.46 3.34
CA GLY A 152 -0.86 23.51 2.70
C GLY A 152 -1.99 23.24 3.70
N THR A 153 -3.22 23.58 3.31
CA THR A 153 -4.41 23.46 4.18
C THR A 153 -5.36 22.34 3.77
N SER A 154 -5.21 21.79 2.57
CA SER A 154 -6.06 20.70 2.06
C SER A 154 -5.38 20.00 0.89
N SER A 155 -5.45 18.68 0.87
CA SER A 155 -5.00 17.86 -0.25
C SER A 155 -5.98 17.88 -1.43
N ARG A 156 -7.24 18.30 -1.19
CA ARG A 156 -8.34 18.24 -2.17
C ARG A 156 -8.88 19.63 -2.53
N ASN A 157 -9.44 19.70 -3.73
CA ASN A 157 -10.27 20.80 -4.19
C ASN A 157 -11.70 20.67 -3.66
N ASP A 158 -12.53 21.69 -3.89
CA ASP A 158 -13.93 21.72 -3.44
C ASP A 158 -14.81 20.64 -4.12
N ASP A 159 -14.41 20.17 -5.31
CA ASP A 159 -15.04 19.05 -6.02
C ASP A 159 -14.65 17.66 -5.51
N GLY A 160 -13.79 17.61 -4.48
CA GLY A 160 -13.27 16.36 -3.89
C GLY A 160 -12.06 15.76 -4.62
N GLY A 161 -11.67 16.26 -5.78
CA GLY A 161 -10.48 15.82 -6.52
C GLY A 161 -9.19 16.30 -5.83
N TYR A 162 -8.11 15.53 -5.97
CA TYR A 162 -6.81 15.94 -5.44
C TYR A 162 -6.27 17.20 -6.13
N ARG A 163 -5.63 18.06 -5.36
CA ARG A 163 -4.87 19.21 -5.91
C ARG A 163 -3.71 18.70 -6.77
N ALA A 164 -3.30 19.52 -7.75
CA ALA A 164 -2.25 19.16 -8.71
C ALA A 164 -0.95 18.67 -8.04
N VAL A 165 -0.54 19.24 -6.92
CA VAL A 165 0.67 18.80 -6.19
C VAL A 165 0.49 17.39 -5.59
N ALA A 166 -0.69 17.06 -5.08
CA ALA A 166 -1.00 15.72 -4.58
C ALA A 166 -1.05 14.68 -5.71
N LEU A 167 -1.67 15.02 -6.86
CA LEU A 167 -1.67 14.18 -8.07
C LEU A 167 -0.24 13.97 -8.60
N HIS A 168 0.60 15.01 -8.58
CA HIS A 168 2.00 14.88 -8.95
C HIS A 168 2.74 13.89 -8.04
N ALA A 169 2.60 14.02 -6.73
CA ALA A 169 3.21 13.12 -5.75
C ALA A 169 2.74 11.67 -5.93
N ARG A 170 1.43 11.46 -6.09
CA ARG A 170 0.83 10.15 -6.38
C ARG A 170 1.47 9.51 -7.60
N SER A 171 1.57 10.27 -8.69
CA SER A 171 2.17 9.80 -9.96
C SER A 171 3.68 9.57 -9.82
N ALA A 172 4.41 10.45 -9.14
CA ALA A 172 5.85 10.33 -8.95
C ALA A 172 6.22 9.06 -8.18
N VAL A 173 5.50 8.77 -7.10
CA VAL A 173 5.71 7.55 -6.29
C VAL A 173 5.35 6.28 -7.08
N LEU A 174 4.24 6.29 -7.83
CA LEU A 174 3.87 5.17 -8.71
C LEU A 174 4.93 4.91 -9.79
N LEU A 175 5.42 5.95 -10.44
CA LEU A 175 6.46 5.82 -11.46
C LEU A 175 7.79 5.34 -10.87
N ALA A 176 8.18 5.82 -9.68
CA ALA A 176 9.38 5.38 -8.98
C ALA A 176 9.31 3.88 -8.62
N ALA A 177 8.16 3.43 -8.09
CA ALA A 177 7.89 2.03 -7.81
C ALA A 177 7.99 1.18 -9.08
N GLY A 178 7.29 1.58 -10.15
CA GLY A 178 7.28 0.86 -11.43
C GLY A 178 8.66 0.76 -12.08
N ALA A 179 9.45 1.85 -12.05
CA ALA A 179 10.82 1.87 -12.59
C ALA A 179 11.76 0.90 -11.85
N SER A 180 11.48 0.62 -10.58
CA SER A 180 12.26 -0.30 -9.75
C SER A 180 11.65 -1.70 -9.64
N GLY A 181 10.57 -1.99 -10.37
CA GLY A 181 9.85 -3.27 -10.31
C GLY A 181 9.20 -3.54 -8.95
N LYS A 182 8.84 -2.49 -8.22
CA LYS A 182 8.19 -2.55 -6.91
C LYS A 182 6.69 -2.31 -7.05
N GLN A 183 5.92 -2.77 -6.05
CA GLN A 183 4.51 -2.43 -5.97
C GLN A 183 4.30 -1.01 -5.45
N ALA A 184 3.19 -0.38 -5.86
CA ALA A 184 2.72 0.87 -5.30
C ALA A 184 1.42 0.65 -4.52
N VAL A 185 1.33 1.24 -3.34
CA VAL A 185 0.15 1.31 -2.46
C VAL A 185 -0.44 2.70 -2.57
N ASP A 186 -1.71 2.80 -2.95
CA ASP A 186 -2.41 4.09 -3.00
C ASP A 186 -2.80 4.56 -1.59
N ALA A 187 -2.89 5.89 -1.42
CA ALA A 187 -3.18 6.55 -0.15
C ALA A 187 -4.55 6.18 0.43
N VAL A 188 -4.74 6.48 1.70
CA VAL A 188 -6.03 6.36 2.40
C VAL A 188 -7.09 7.31 1.85
N TYR A 189 -8.36 6.94 1.99
CA TYR A 189 -9.51 7.81 1.71
C TYR A 189 -10.13 8.25 3.04
N VAL A 190 -9.99 9.53 3.38
CA VAL A 190 -10.30 10.02 4.73
C VAL A 190 -11.79 10.18 5.00
N ASN A 191 -12.63 10.35 3.97
CA ASN A 191 -14.08 10.47 4.12
C ASN A 191 -14.73 9.08 4.27
N ILE A 192 -14.71 8.54 5.49
CA ILE A 192 -15.17 7.17 5.79
C ILE A 192 -16.59 6.87 5.30
N PRO A 193 -17.59 7.76 5.46
CA PRO A 193 -18.96 7.52 4.97
C PRO A 193 -19.12 7.46 3.45
N ASP A 194 -18.22 8.10 2.70
CA ASP A 194 -18.30 8.20 1.24
C ASP A 194 -17.66 6.98 0.57
N LEU A 195 -18.40 5.88 0.55
CA LEU A 195 -17.94 4.64 -0.09
C LEU A 195 -17.97 4.72 -1.63
N ASP A 196 -18.79 5.57 -2.22
CA ASP A 196 -18.86 5.74 -3.67
C ASP A 196 -17.63 6.51 -4.18
N GLY A 197 -17.23 7.58 -3.50
CA GLY A 197 -16.01 8.31 -3.79
C GLY A 197 -14.76 7.43 -3.58
N LEU A 198 -14.72 6.65 -2.50
CA LEU A 198 -13.68 5.65 -2.28
C LEU A 198 -13.60 4.64 -3.43
N ALA A 199 -14.74 4.09 -3.85
CA ALA A 199 -14.78 3.10 -4.93
C ALA A 199 -14.32 3.69 -6.27
N ALA A 200 -14.67 4.95 -6.56
CA ALA A 200 -14.19 5.66 -7.75
C ALA A 200 -12.68 5.86 -7.73
N GLU A 201 -12.13 6.33 -6.60
CA GLU A 201 -10.68 6.54 -6.42
C GLU A 201 -9.91 5.20 -6.46
N ALA A 202 -10.46 4.14 -5.87
CA ALA A 202 -9.84 2.81 -5.89
C ALA A 202 -9.83 2.19 -7.31
N ARG A 203 -10.88 2.40 -8.12
CA ARG A 203 -10.89 1.98 -9.53
C ARG A 203 -9.84 2.74 -10.35
N ASP A 204 -9.72 4.05 -10.15
CA ASP A 204 -8.67 4.85 -10.78
C ASP A 204 -7.27 4.38 -10.38
N ALA A 205 -7.05 4.08 -9.10
CA ALA A 205 -5.80 3.52 -8.60
C ALA A 205 -5.45 2.18 -9.29
N ALA A 206 -6.40 1.24 -9.33
CA ALA A 206 -6.22 -0.05 -9.99
C ALA A 206 -5.94 0.10 -11.50
N ALA A 207 -6.67 1.00 -12.18
CA ALA A 207 -6.46 1.29 -13.59
C ALA A 207 -5.11 1.98 -13.87
N SER A 208 -4.63 2.80 -12.95
CA SER A 208 -3.32 3.48 -13.04
C SER A 208 -2.13 2.56 -12.76
N GLY A 209 -2.34 1.40 -12.10
CA GLY A 209 -1.28 0.42 -11.83
C GLY A 209 -0.88 0.29 -10.36
N PHE A 210 -1.60 0.92 -9.43
CA PHE A 210 -1.44 0.60 -8.01
C PHE A 210 -1.88 -0.84 -7.73
N GLY A 211 -1.08 -1.57 -6.97
CA GLY A 211 -1.37 -2.98 -6.62
C GLY A 211 -2.29 -3.12 -5.42
N SER A 212 -2.36 -2.09 -4.58
CA SER A 212 -3.19 -2.08 -3.36
C SER A 212 -3.54 -0.65 -2.94
N LYS A 213 -4.49 -0.54 -2.03
CA LYS A 213 -4.92 0.72 -1.41
C LYS A 213 -5.05 0.56 0.10
N ALA A 214 -4.63 1.58 0.85
CA ALA A 214 -4.76 1.59 2.29
C ALA A 214 -6.16 2.03 2.73
N CYS A 215 -6.69 1.38 3.76
CA CYS A 215 -7.97 1.63 4.39
C CYS A 215 -7.75 2.08 5.84
N ILE A 216 -8.57 3.01 6.32
CA ILE A 216 -8.56 3.48 7.73
C ILE A 216 -9.78 3.00 8.52
N HIS A 217 -10.74 2.37 7.85
CA HIS A 217 -11.92 1.81 8.48
C HIS A 217 -12.33 0.48 7.84
N PRO A 218 -12.79 -0.52 8.62
CA PRO A 218 -13.17 -1.83 8.08
C PRO A 218 -14.26 -1.80 6.99
N SER A 219 -15.15 -0.81 7.01
CA SER A 219 -16.21 -0.65 5.98
C SER A 219 -15.65 -0.36 4.58
N GLN A 220 -14.41 0.14 4.49
CA GLN A 220 -13.76 0.48 3.22
C GLN A 220 -13.23 -0.74 2.47
N VAL A 221 -12.93 -1.83 3.18
CA VAL A 221 -12.26 -3.01 2.62
C VAL A 221 -13.02 -3.64 1.47
N SER A 222 -14.32 -3.84 1.63
CA SER A 222 -15.16 -4.45 0.57
C SER A 222 -15.23 -3.58 -0.69
N ALA A 223 -15.31 -2.26 -0.54
CA ALA A 223 -15.31 -1.34 -1.67
C ALA A 223 -13.97 -1.34 -2.43
N VAL A 224 -12.85 -1.39 -1.70
CA VAL A 224 -11.52 -1.49 -2.31
C VAL A 224 -11.37 -2.83 -3.04
N ARG A 225 -11.69 -3.96 -2.40
CA ARG A 225 -11.64 -5.28 -3.05
C ARG A 225 -12.46 -5.33 -4.34
N ALA A 226 -13.70 -4.82 -4.30
CA ALA A 226 -14.56 -4.78 -5.48
C ALA A 226 -13.98 -3.90 -6.60
N ALA A 227 -13.33 -2.77 -6.25
CA ALA A 227 -12.73 -1.87 -7.22
C ALA A 227 -11.47 -2.46 -7.90
N TYR A 228 -10.73 -3.32 -7.21
CA TYR A 228 -9.52 -3.98 -7.72
C TYR A 228 -9.81 -5.29 -8.45
N ALA A 229 -10.95 -5.92 -8.19
CA ALA A 229 -11.35 -7.14 -8.87
C ALA A 229 -11.78 -6.81 -10.31
N PRO A 230 -11.25 -7.52 -11.32
CA PRO A 230 -11.73 -7.37 -12.69
C PRO A 230 -13.17 -7.87 -12.80
N SER A 231 -13.97 -7.25 -13.66
CA SER A 231 -15.31 -7.73 -13.97
C SER A 231 -15.27 -9.05 -14.73
N GLY A 232 -16.37 -9.81 -14.72
CA GLY A 232 -16.50 -11.02 -15.54
C GLY A 232 -16.35 -10.73 -17.04
N GLU A 233 -16.78 -9.55 -17.49
CA GLU A 233 -16.61 -9.08 -18.87
C GLU A 233 -15.13 -8.81 -19.20
N ASP A 234 -14.39 -8.17 -18.29
CA ASP A 234 -12.95 -7.93 -18.47
C ASP A 234 -12.18 -9.26 -18.55
N VAL A 235 -12.53 -10.22 -17.69
CA VAL A 235 -11.90 -11.56 -17.68
C VAL A 235 -12.19 -12.30 -18.98
N ALA A 236 -13.44 -12.30 -19.45
CA ALA A 236 -13.82 -12.92 -20.71
C ALA A 236 -13.08 -12.29 -21.89
N ALA A 237 -13.11 -10.95 -21.99
CA ALA A 237 -12.43 -10.21 -23.06
C ALA A 237 -10.90 -10.44 -23.04
N ALA A 238 -10.28 -10.45 -21.87
CA ALA A 238 -8.85 -10.75 -21.73
C ALA A 238 -8.52 -12.19 -22.19
N THR A 239 -9.37 -13.16 -21.83
CA THR A 239 -9.21 -14.56 -22.24
C THR A 239 -9.29 -14.71 -23.76
N GLU A 240 -10.36 -14.18 -24.36
CA GLU A 240 -10.56 -14.23 -25.83
C GLU A 240 -9.41 -13.57 -26.58
N LEU A 241 -8.94 -12.42 -26.09
CA LEU A 241 -7.81 -11.70 -26.70
C LEU A 241 -6.51 -12.52 -26.67
N LEU A 242 -6.20 -13.16 -25.54
CA LEU A 242 -5.00 -13.99 -25.39
C LEU A 242 -5.10 -15.28 -26.22
N ASP A 243 -6.30 -15.85 -26.39
CA ASP A 243 -6.54 -17.00 -27.27
C ASP A 243 -6.35 -16.61 -28.74
N ALA A 244 -6.86 -15.45 -29.16
CA ALA A 244 -6.64 -14.91 -30.49
C ALA A 244 -5.16 -14.64 -30.77
N ALA A 245 -4.40 -14.13 -29.79
CA ALA A 245 -2.97 -13.92 -29.89
C ALA A 245 -2.20 -15.23 -30.11
N ARG A 246 -2.55 -16.29 -29.38
CA ARG A 246 -1.98 -17.63 -29.54
C ARG A 246 -2.25 -18.20 -30.95
N ALA A 247 -3.49 -18.02 -31.43
CA ALA A 247 -3.87 -18.48 -32.77
C ALA A 247 -3.18 -17.69 -33.90
N ALA A 248 -2.97 -16.37 -33.72
CA ALA A 248 -2.31 -15.53 -34.69
C ALA A 248 -0.81 -15.85 -34.85
N GLY A 249 -0.14 -16.30 -33.78
CA GLY A 249 1.28 -16.65 -33.77
C GLY A 249 2.22 -15.50 -34.15
N ALA A 250 1.75 -14.24 -34.08
CA ALA A 250 2.47 -13.03 -34.49
C ALA A 250 2.55 -12.02 -33.34
N GLY A 251 3.63 -11.24 -33.28
CA GLY A 251 3.84 -10.23 -32.27
C GLY A 251 2.91 -9.00 -32.41
N VAL A 252 2.36 -8.78 -33.62
CA VAL A 252 1.36 -7.74 -33.91
C VAL A 252 0.32 -8.33 -34.85
N PHE A 253 -0.97 -8.16 -34.52
CA PHE A 253 -2.08 -8.64 -35.33
C PHE A 253 -3.32 -7.75 -35.16
N GLN A 254 -4.32 -7.94 -36.03
CA GLN A 254 -5.60 -7.25 -35.92
C GLN A 254 -6.63 -8.12 -35.22
N TYR A 255 -7.30 -7.56 -34.22
CA TYR A 255 -8.39 -8.21 -33.49
C TYR A 255 -9.53 -7.21 -33.29
N GLN A 256 -10.74 -7.56 -33.72
CA GLN A 256 -11.93 -6.71 -33.63
C GLN A 256 -11.73 -5.27 -34.13
N GLY A 257 -11.02 -5.11 -35.25
CA GLY A 257 -10.73 -3.81 -35.85
C GLY A 257 -9.61 -2.99 -35.17
N ARG A 258 -8.96 -3.52 -34.13
CA ARG A 258 -7.87 -2.87 -33.39
C ARG A 258 -6.55 -3.56 -33.66
N MET A 259 -5.48 -2.78 -33.67
CA MET A 259 -4.12 -3.34 -33.67
C MET A 259 -3.79 -3.83 -32.26
N ILE A 260 -3.36 -5.06 -32.12
CA ILE A 260 -2.93 -5.70 -30.87
C ILE A 260 -1.42 -5.90 -30.92
N ASP A 261 -0.77 -5.48 -29.85
CA ASP A 261 0.68 -5.58 -29.66
C ASP A 261 1.03 -6.00 -28.22
N GLY A 262 2.32 -6.11 -27.91
CA GLY A 262 2.80 -6.56 -26.61
C GLY A 262 2.22 -5.81 -25.37
N PRO A 263 2.10 -4.47 -25.36
CA PRO A 263 1.46 -3.73 -24.28
C PRO A 263 0.02 -4.18 -23.98
N ILE A 264 -0.79 -4.36 -25.02
CA ILE A 264 -2.20 -4.76 -24.90
C ILE A 264 -2.30 -6.20 -24.34
N LEU A 265 -1.43 -7.10 -24.80
CA LEU A 265 -1.38 -8.47 -24.29
C LEU A 265 -0.97 -8.53 -22.82
N ARG A 266 0.04 -7.75 -22.40
CA ARG A 266 0.43 -7.65 -20.98
C ARG A 266 -0.69 -7.09 -20.11
N HIS A 267 -1.51 -6.17 -20.64
CA HIS A 267 -2.69 -5.69 -19.93
C HIS A 267 -3.70 -6.82 -19.71
N ALA A 268 -4.03 -7.60 -20.75
CA ALA A 268 -4.92 -8.76 -20.65
C ALA A 268 -4.41 -9.80 -19.64
N GLU A 269 -3.10 -10.11 -19.68
CA GLU A 269 -2.48 -11.00 -18.69
C GLU A 269 -2.60 -10.44 -17.26
N SER A 270 -2.48 -9.12 -17.09
CA SER A 270 -2.65 -8.48 -15.78
C SER A 270 -4.08 -8.57 -15.26
N VAL A 271 -5.09 -8.48 -16.14
CA VAL A 271 -6.50 -8.70 -15.79
C VAL A 271 -6.69 -10.13 -15.26
N LEU A 272 -6.19 -11.15 -15.97
CA LEU A 272 -6.34 -12.55 -15.55
C LEU A 272 -5.62 -12.84 -14.23
N ARG A 273 -4.43 -12.27 -14.00
CA ARG A 273 -3.73 -12.44 -12.71
C ARG A 273 -4.49 -11.86 -11.51
N ARG A 274 -5.32 -10.83 -11.73
CA ARG A 274 -6.15 -10.22 -10.67
C ARG A 274 -7.47 -10.94 -10.45
N ALA A 275 -7.87 -11.83 -11.37
CA ALA A 275 -9.09 -12.62 -11.28
C ALA A 275 -8.92 -13.92 -10.46
N THR A 276 -7.68 -14.32 -10.19
CA THR A 276 -7.30 -15.49 -9.36
C THR A 276 -7.00 -15.07 -7.93
#